data_8c772d1b1df8b0539dfb43996f25601e
#
_entry.id   8c772d1b1df8b0539dfb43996f25601e
#
_cell.length_a   1.000
_cell.length_b   1.000
_cell.length_c   1.000
_cell.angle_alpha   90.00
_cell.angle_beta   90.00
_cell.angle_gamma   90.00
#
_symmetry.space_group_name_H-M   'P 1'
#
loop_
_entity.id
_entity.type
_entity.pdbx_description
1 polymer ?
#
loop_
_entity_poly.entity_id
_entity_poly.type
_entity_poly.pdbx_seq_one_letter_code
_entity_poly.pdbx_strand_id
1 'polypeptide(L)'
;MARSLDVCVVGAGMSGLVAIKELLDEGHRVTCFERAPKEGGNFNYPTGAAYDSMFLTVSQYHMAFSSFPPPLDEERRFWRREEYAKYLHDFAVKFALLPHVKFNTEVVAIRRGAHDKFQVTSRDTQAGTVTVTEFDAVAICSGAHAIHIPRIPKFEGAEKFRGEIRHAVHYRTPEQFRGKHVVCVGFGETAADVAAQIADVAASCWISFRRYPSVLQRYYDYGTQRHTNDAFATRIQASLPRFVENRRLLQDAQRTLQAPPAKTRARERLLAEWTIKCGTPSHQSFQKNDDFVESILAGKLQVKPFGIQRLEEDSIVFTDGSRIKVDVLMCCTGYDEGKPPNLIKDVDIAEVRQLYKHVFHPDLGERVAFIGWARPAQGGIPACSEMQSRFFALLCCGKRTLPDKNELRRLIAKDREAEERAFYARRDQGTLCSYTPYMESLAELVGCRPRIRDFLFKPRLAYHLLCGANIPTTYRLRGPHADPEMAQRMMLSLPVAHSPRELASICFSYIFTRLGVFVEPEEAKVHEEAPV
;
A
#
# COMPACT_ATOMS: atom_id res chain seq x y z
N MET A 1 27.34 -26.61 0.55
CA MET A 1 26.84 -25.90 -0.66
C MET A 1 25.47 -25.37 -0.35
N ALA A 2 25.15 -24.12 -0.76
CA ALA A 2 23.80 -23.60 -0.64
C ALA A 2 22.83 -24.47 -1.45
N ARG A 3 21.66 -24.77 -0.87
CA ARG A 3 20.65 -25.62 -1.52
C ARG A 3 19.98 -24.83 -2.65
N SER A 4 20.04 -25.31 -3.88
CA SER A 4 19.22 -24.79 -4.99
C SER A 4 17.89 -25.52 -5.06
N LEU A 5 16.78 -24.77 -5.15
CA LEU A 5 15.42 -25.29 -5.23
C LEU A 5 14.77 -24.92 -6.55
N ASP A 6 13.79 -25.72 -6.98
CA ASP A 6 12.82 -25.37 -8.01
C ASP A 6 11.67 -24.59 -7.35
N VAL A 7 11.53 -23.30 -7.67
CA VAL A 7 10.56 -22.42 -7.04
C VAL A 7 9.52 -21.94 -8.04
N CYS A 8 8.26 -22.12 -7.70
CA CYS A 8 7.13 -21.56 -8.42
C CYS A 8 6.83 -20.14 -7.92
N VAL A 9 6.69 -19.17 -8.83
CA VAL A 9 6.17 -17.83 -8.53
C VAL A 9 4.81 -17.68 -9.21
N VAL A 10 3.79 -17.23 -8.48
CA VAL A 10 2.43 -17.05 -8.99
C VAL A 10 2.14 -15.57 -9.19
N GLY A 11 2.12 -15.13 -10.44
CA GLY A 11 1.90 -13.75 -10.85
C GLY A 11 3.19 -12.98 -11.14
N ALA A 12 3.24 -12.25 -12.28
CA ALA A 12 4.36 -11.42 -12.73
C ALA A 12 4.06 -9.91 -12.58
N GLY A 13 3.33 -9.52 -11.54
CA GLY A 13 3.23 -8.13 -11.09
C GLY A 13 4.51 -7.67 -10.40
N MET A 14 4.51 -6.46 -9.82
CA MET A 14 5.67 -5.90 -9.11
C MET A 14 6.24 -6.84 -8.04
N SER A 15 5.37 -7.55 -7.29
CA SER A 15 5.80 -8.49 -6.24
C SER A 15 6.43 -9.76 -6.83
N GLY A 16 5.87 -10.28 -7.93
CA GLY A 16 6.41 -11.47 -8.59
C GLY A 16 7.73 -11.19 -9.29
N LEU A 17 7.86 -10.07 -9.98
CA LEU A 17 9.12 -9.70 -10.64
C LEU A 17 10.28 -9.60 -9.65
N VAL A 18 10.07 -8.94 -8.50
CA VAL A 18 11.13 -8.86 -7.48
C VAL A 18 11.38 -10.20 -6.80
N ALA A 19 10.34 -11.04 -6.64
CA ALA A 19 10.52 -12.39 -6.09
C ALA A 19 11.37 -13.27 -7.02
N ILE A 20 11.12 -13.23 -8.33
CA ILE A 20 11.96 -13.93 -9.34
C ILE A 20 13.41 -13.49 -9.19
N LYS A 21 13.67 -12.17 -9.18
CA LYS A 21 15.02 -11.60 -9.08
C LYS A 21 15.74 -12.05 -7.81
N GLU A 22 15.13 -11.91 -6.63
CA GLU A 22 15.78 -12.24 -5.36
C GLU A 22 16.01 -13.77 -5.21
N LEU A 23 15.15 -14.61 -5.79
CA LEU A 23 15.34 -16.06 -5.84
C LEU A 23 16.49 -16.45 -6.79
N LEU A 24 16.61 -15.82 -7.95
CA LEU A 24 17.71 -16.03 -8.90
C LEU A 24 19.06 -15.61 -8.30
N ASP A 25 19.09 -14.50 -7.57
CA ASP A 25 20.32 -14.03 -6.88
C ASP A 25 20.84 -15.04 -5.85
N GLU A 26 19.95 -15.81 -5.22
CA GLU A 26 20.32 -16.87 -4.28
C GLU A 26 20.57 -18.23 -4.97
N GLY A 27 20.52 -18.29 -6.31
CA GLY A 27 20.86 -19.45 -7.13
C GLY A 27 19.74 -20.50 -7.24
N HIS A 28 18.49 -20.11 -7.07
CA HIS A 28 17.32 -20.98 -7.28
C HIS A 28 16.93 -21.03 -8.74
N ARG A 29 16.28 -22.13 -9.16
CA ARG A 29 15.61 -22.24 -10.45
C ARG A 29 14.17 -21.75 -10.28
N VAL A 30 13.75 -20.80 -11.13
CA VAL A 30 12.45 -20.15 -11.00
C VAL A 30 11.59 -20.39 -12.23
N THR A 31 10.32 -20.75 -12.01
CA THR A 31 9.26 -20.70 -13.02
C THR A 31 8.13 -19.83 -12.50
N CYS A 32 7.82 -18.75 -13.19
CA CYS A 32 6.71 -17.88 -12.89
C CYS A 32 5.54 -18.15 -13.83
N PHE A 33 4.32 -18.23 -13.29
CA PHE A 33 3.08 -18.32 -14.04
C PHE A 33 2.30 -17.00 -13.96
N GLU A 34 2.05 -16.39 -15.11
CA GLU A 34 1.27 -15.15 -15.24
C GLU A 34 0.05 -15.37 -16.16
N ARG A 35 -1.15 -15.08 -15.65
CA ARG A 35 -2.39 -15.26 -16.41
C ARG A 35 -2.55 -14.28 -17.57
N ALA A 36 -1.96 -13.08 -17.46
CA ALA A 36 -1.98 -12.07 -18.50
C ALA A 36 -0.94 -12.34 -19.61
N PRO A 37 -1.09 -11.73 -20.80
CA PRO A 37 -0.12 -11.89 -21.90
C PRO A 37 1.21 -11.15 -21.67
N LYS A 38 1.31 -10.34 -20.61
CA LYS A 38 2.54 -9.61 -20.24
C LYS A 38 2.58 -9.33 -18.74
N GLU A 39 3.74 -8.94 -18.24
CA GLU A 39 4.01 -8.57 -16.86
C GLU A 39 3.36 -7.23 -16.46
N GLY A 40 3.47 -6.87 -15.18
CA GLY A 40 3.06 -5.56 -14.64
C GLY A 40 1.82 -5.59 -13.74
N GLY A 41 1.06 -6.70 -13.72
CA GLY A 41 -0.08 -6.87 -12.81
C GLY A 41 -1.10 -5.75 -12.94
N ASN A 42 -1.40 -5.01 -11.86
CA ASN A 42 -2.38 -3.92 -11.87
C ASN A 42 -2.06 -2.77 -12.83
N PHE A 43 -0.80 -2.59 -13.20
CA PHE A 43 -0.34 -1.53 -14.10
C PHE A 43 -0.33 -1.96 -15.57
N ASN A 44 -0.60 -3.24 -15.82
CA ASN A 44 -0.68 -3.79 -17.16
C ASN A 44 -2.03 -3.42 -17.82
N TYR A 45 -1.99 -2.45 -18.72
CA TYR A 45 -3.16 -2.05 -19.50
C TYR A 45 -3.41 -2.99 -20.70
N PRO A 46 -4.67 -3.36 -21.01
CA PRO A 46 -5.92 -2.98 -20.36
C PRO A 46 -6.39 -3.94 -19.25
N THR A 47 -5.64 -4.98 -18.93
CA THR A 47 -6.05 -6.06 -18.01
C THR A 47 -5.96 -5.70 -16.53
N GLY A 48 -5.13 -4.72 -16.18
CA GLY A 48 -4.99 -4.22 -14.80
C GLY A 48 -6.10 -3.26 -14.39
N ALA A 49 -6.16 -2.96 -13.10
CA ALA A 49 -7.15 -2.05 -12.52
C ALA A 49 -6.76 -0.56 -12.61
N ALA A 50 -5.51 -0.25 -12.94
CA ALA A 50 -5.03 1.12 -13.02
C ALA A 50 -5.62 1.83 -14.26
N TYR A 51 -6.22 3.00 -14.03
CA TYR A 51 -6.81 3.84 -15.08
C TYR A 51 -5.76 4.73 -15.75
N ASP A 52 -6.12 5.34 -16.91
CA ASP A 52 -5.15 5.97 -17.81
C ASP A 52 -4.41 7.15 -17.19
N SER A 53 -5.10 8.02 -16.49
CA SER A 53 -4.58 9.24 -15.87
C SER A 53 -4.01 9.05 -14.45
N MET A 54 -3.89 7.81 -13.98
CA MET A 54 -3.49 7.53 -12.60
C MET A 54 -2.05 7.98 -12.32
N PHE A 55 -1.88 8.73 -11.22
CA PHE A 55 -0.59 8.94 -10.58
C PHE A 55 -0.44 8.00 -9.38
N LEU A 56 0.76 7.53 -9.16
CA LEU A 56 1.08 6.81 -7.93
C LEU A 56 0.92 7.71 -6.71
N THR A 57 0.70 7.12 -5.55
CA THR A 57 0.43 7.83 -4.30
C THR A 57 1.65 7.99 -3.41
N VAL A 58 2.79 7.41 -3.81
CA VAL A 58 4.12 7.60 -3.22
C VAL A 58 5.14 7.83 -4.34
N SER A 59 6.25 8.51 -4.01
CA SER A 59 7.25 8.90 -4.99
C SER A 59 7.96 7.70 -5.63
N GLN A 60 8.61 7.95 -6.78
CA GLN A 60 9.42 6.96 -7.48
C GLN A 60 10.49 6.33 -6.57
N TYR A 61 11.02 7.06 -5.59
CA TYR A 61 12.02 6.53 -4.66
C TYR A 61 11.47 5.49 -3.68
N HIS A 62 10.18 5.53 -3.37
CA HIS A 62 9.51 4.51 -2.55
C HIS A 62 8.85 3.42 -3.39
N MET A 63 8.60 3.67 -4.68
CA MET A 63 8.03 2.68 -5.61
C MET A 63 9.10 1.85 -6.30
N ALA A 64 10.34 2.34 -6.37
CA ALA A 64 11.44 1.61 -6.97
C ALA A 64 11.98 0.51 -6.06
N PHE A 65 12.48 -0.56 -6.65
CA PHE A 65 13.25 -1.58 -5.97
C PHE A 65 14.64 -1.06 -5.59
N SER A 66 15.17 -1.56 -4.47
CA SER A 66 16.46 -1.10 -3.96
C SER A 66 17.64 -1.40 -4.90
N SER A 67 17.52 -2.44 -5.74
CA SER A 67 18.51 -2.85 -6.74
C SER A 67 18.36 -2.11 -8.09
N PHE A 68 17.30 -1.31 -8.25
CA PHE A 68 17.03 -0.55 -9.46
C PHE A 68 16.40 0.81 -9.13
N PRO A 69 17.13 1.69 -8.39
CA PRO A 69 16.61 3.00 -8.02
C PRO A 69 16.50 3.92 -9.22
N PRO A 70 15.69 4.99 -9.16
CA PRO A 70 15.69 6.06 -10.15
C PRO A 70 17.06 6.71 -10.27
N PRO A 71 17.37 7.40 -11.38
CA PRO A 71 18.58 8.20 -11.54
C PRO A 71 18.72 9.25 -10.41
N LEU A 72 19.96 9.53 -9.99
CA LEU A 72 20.26 10.45 -8.88
C LEU A 72 19.88 11.91 -9.14
N ASP A 73 19.85 12.29 -10.40
CA ASP A 73 19.53 13.63 -10.92
C ASP A 73 18.05 13.80 -11.28
N GLU A 74 17.26 12.74 -11.13
CA GLU A 74 15.82 12.83 -11.38
C GLU A 74 15.11 13.54 -10.21
N GLU A 75 14.31 14.56 -10.54
CA GLU A 75 13.48 15.26 -9.55
C GLU A 75 12.54 14.28 -8.84
N ARG A 76 12.39 14.43 -7.52
CA ARG A 76 11.48 13.61 -6.74
C ARG A 76 10.04 13.93 -7.09
N ARG A 77 9.30 12.94 -7.63
CA ARG A 77 7.94 13.07 -8.14
C ARG A 77 7.15 11.77 -8.01
N PHE A 78 5.90 11.83 -8.36
CA PHE A 78 5.03 10.66 -8.49
C PHE A 78 5.02 10.19 -9.94
N TRP A 79 5.29 8.91 -10.17
CA TRP A 79 5.16 8.32 -11.51
C TRP A 79 3.69 8.22 -11.92
N ARG A 80 3.45 8.36 -13.22
CA ARG A 80 2.20 7.97 -13.85
C ARG A 80 2.14 6.46 -14.01
N ARG A 81 0.93 5.92 -14.21
CA ARG A 81 0.72 4.48 -14.47
C ARG A 81 1.66 3.93 -15.54
N GLU A 82 1.74 4.59 -16.70
CA GLU A 82 2.57 4.15 -17.83
C GLU A 82 4.07 4.18 -17.53
N GLU A 83 4.53 5.20 -16.81
CA GLU A 83 5.93 5.33 -16.38
C GLU A 83 6.31 4.18 -15.43
N TYR A 84 5.40 3.84 -14.50
CA TYR A 84 5.65 2.72 -13.60
C TYR A 84 5.56 1.36 -14.30
N ALA A 85 4.65 1.18 -15.25
CA ALA A 85 4.59 -0.02 -16.08
C ALA A 85 5.91 -0.18 -16.89
N LYS A 86 6.42 0.92 -17.47
CA LYS A 86 7.72 0.93 -18.13
C LYS A 86 8.85 0.59 -17.16
N TYR A 87 8.88 1.18 -15.97
CA TYR A 87 9.87 0.86 -14.94
C TYR A 87 9.90 -0.65 -14.62
N LEU A 88 8.73 -1.28 -14.45
CA LEU A 88 8.63 -2.72 -14.19
C LEU A 88 9.15 -3.55 -15.37
N HIS A 89 8.87 -3.14 -16.60
CA HIS A 89 9.41 -3.76 -17.80
C HIS A 89 10.95 -3.62 -17.87
N ASP A 90 11.46 -2.41 -17.67
CA ASP A 90 12.91 -2.13 -17.69
C ASP A 90 13.64 -2.94 -16.59
N PHE A 91 13.03 -3.09 -15.42
CA PHE A 91 13.52 -3.95 -14.34
C PHE A 91 13.58 -5.41 -14.79
N ALA A 92 12.50 -5.92 -15.40
CA ALA A 92 12.43 -7.30 -15.87
C ALA A 92 13.47 -7.58 -16.97
N VAL A 93 13.69 -6.64 -17.87
CA VAL A 93 14.71 -6.74 -18.93
C VAL A 93 16.12 -6.69 -18.33
N LYS A 94 16.41 -5.71 -17.46
CA LYS A 94 17.73 -5.54 -16.84
C LYS A 94 18.21 -6.78 -16.11
N PHE A 95 17.32 -7.46 -15.39
CA PHE A 95 17.67 -8.65 -14.62
C PHE A 95 17.33 -9.96 -15.34
N ALA A 96 17.03 -9.91 -16.65
CA ALA A 96 16.70 -11.07 -17.48
C ALA A 96 15.60 -11.97 -16.89
N LEU A 97 14.53 -11.37 -16.32
CA LEU A 97 13.47 -12.10 -15.62
C LEU A 97 12.44 -12.73 -16.57
N LEU A 98 12.21 -12.12 -17.75
CA LEU A 98 11.18 -12.55 -18.69
C LEU A 98 11.29 -14.01 -19.16
N PRO A 99 12.49 -14.59 -19.39
CA PRO A 99 12.64 -16.00 -19.75
C PRO A 99 12.11 -16.98 -18.69
N HIS A 100 11.96 -16.53 -17.45
CA HIS A 100 11.42 -17.34 -16.34
C HIS A 100 9.89 -17.24 -16.22
N VAL A 101 9.21 -16.43 -17.06
CA VAL A 101 7.76 -16.19 -16.98
C VAL A 101 7.02 -16.94 -18.09
N LYS A 102 6.07 -17.77 -17.71
CA LYS A 102 5.08 -18.38 -18.61
C LYS A 102 3.82 -17.53 -18.58
N PHE A 103 3.67 -16.71 -19.62
CA PHE A 103 2.48 -15.88 -19.82
C PHE A 103 1.25 -16.70 -20.24
N ASN A 104 0.08 -16.10 -20.21
CA ASN A 104 -1.21 -16.74 -20.50
C ASN A 104 -1.44 -18.03 -19.70
N THR A 105 -0.89 -18.11 -18.50
CA THR A 105 -0.94 -19.31 -17.67
C THR A 105 -1.43 -18.97 -16.26
N GLU A 106 -2.60 -19.44 -15.91
CA GLU A 106 -3.24 -19.22 -14.61
C GLU A 106 -2.96 -20.39 -13.67
N VAL A 107 -2.47 -20.15 -12.46
CA VAL A 107 -2.42 -21.14 -11.40
C VAL A 107 -3.80 -21.26 -10.76
N VAL A 108 -4.38 -22.46 -10.78
CA VAL A 108 -5.73 -22.72 -10.28
C VAL A 108 -5.77 -23.49 -8.95
N ALA A 109 -4.72 -24.27 -8.65
CA ALA A 109 -4.60 -24.98 -7.38
C ALA A 109 -3.14 -25.29 -7.04
N ILE A 110 -2.86 -25.36 -5.75
CA ILE A 110 -1.60 -25.80 -5.18
C ILE A 110 -1.92 -26.81 -4.08
N ARG A 111 -1.28 -27.98 -4.10
CA ARG A 111 -1.44 -29.06 -3.11
C ARG A 111 -0.08 -29.57 -2.67
N ARG A 112 0.00 -30.07 -1.46
CA ARG A 112 1.19 -30.82 -1.05
C ARG A 112 1.29 -32.11 -1.86
N GLY A 113 2.46 -32.35 -2.41
CA GLY A 113 2.82 -33.59 -3.10
C GLY A 113 3.65 -34.53 -2.22
N ALA A 114 4.22 -35.54 -2.85
CA ALA A 114 5.19 -36.42 -2.19
C ALA A 114 6.54 -35.69 -1.96
N HIS A 115 7.35 -36.21 -1.03
CA HIS A 115 8.71 -35.73 -0.76
C HIS A 115 8.81 -34.22 -0.44
N ASP A 116 7.84 -33.66 0.32
CA ASP A 116 7.75 -32.25 0.69
C ASP A 116 7.70 -31.28 -0.51
N LYS A 117 7.28 -31.74 -1.67
CA LYS A 117 7.06 -30.91 -2.86
C LYS A 117 5.64 -30.36 -2.90
N PHE A 118 5.42 -29.40 -3.79
CA PHE A 118 4.12 -28.80 -4.07
C PHE A 118 3.72 -29.08 -5.52
N GLN A 119 2.55 -29.66 -5.71
CA GLN A 119 1.92 -29.85 -7.00
C GLN A 119 1.14 -28.59 -7.37
N VAL A 120 1.61 -27.88 -8.38
CA VAL A 120 0.99 -26.67 -8.90
C VAL A 120 0.21 -27.02 -10.16
N THR A 121 -1.11 -26.87 -10.09
CA THR A 121 -2.01 -27.03 -11.23
C THR A 121 -2.14 -25.69 -11.93
N SER A 122 -1.73 -25.62 -13.18
CA SER A 122 -1.84 -24.43 -14.04
C SER A 122 -2.72 -24.72 -15.25
N ARG A 123 -3.37 -23.66 -15.76
CA ARG A 123 -4.24 -23.70 -16.94
C ARG A 123 -3.77 -22.65 -17.94
N ASP A 124 -3.56 -23.06 -19.18
CA ASP A 124 -3.38 -22.14 -20.29
C ASP A 124 -4.69 -21.36 -20.51
N THR A 125 -4.62 -20.03 -20.49
CA THR A 125 -5.83 -19.17 -20.58
C THR A 125 -6.38 -19.08 -22.02
N GLN A 126 -5.60 -19.48 -23.02
CA GLN A 126 -6.01 -19.48 -24.43
C GLN A 126 -6.46 -20.86 -24.88
N ALA A 127 -5.63 -21.88 -24.63
CA ALA A 127 -5.92 -23.26 -25.05
C ALA A 127 -6.79 -24.03 -24.05
N GLY A 128 -6.91 -23.56 -22.80
CA GLY A 128 -7.65 -24.27 -21.75
C GLY A 128 -6.92 -25.51 -21.19
N THR A 129 -5.74 -25.82 -21.70
CA THR A 129 -4.98 -27.01 -21.30
C THR A 129 -4.55 -26.91 -19.85
N VAL A 130 -4.74 -27.98 -19.08
CA VAL A 130 -4.36 -28.07 -17.68
C VAL A 130 -3.10 -28.91 -17.51
N THR A 131 -2.15 -28.42 -16.76
CA THR A 131 -0.86 -29.07 -16.47
C THR A 131 -0.61 -29.08 -14.97
N VAL A 132 -0.03 -30.16 -14.46
CA VAL A 132 0.45 -30.28 -13.07
C VAL A 132 1.98 -30.34 -13.10
N THR A 133 2.62 -29.46 -12.35
CA THR A 133 4.08 -29.38 -12.22
C THR A 133 4.48 -29.38 -10.74
N GLU A 134 5.56 -30.09 -10.40
CA GLU A 134 6.07 -30.16 -9.03
C GLU A 134 7.17 -29.13 -8.79
N PHE A 135 7.13 -28.49 -7.60
CA PHE A 135 8.10 -27.50 -7.14
C PHE A 135 8.52 -27.79 -5.69
N ASP A 136 9.70 -27.33 -5.32
CA ASP A 136 10.22 -27.43 -3.95
C ASP A 136 9.66 -26.33 -3.04
N ALA A 137 9.30 -25.18 -3.61
CA ALA A 137 8.74 -24.03 -2.89
C ALA A 137 7.83 -23.18 -3.78
N VAL A 138 6.97 -22.36 -3.18
CA VAL A 138 6.01 -21.52 -3.88
C VAL A 138 5.96 -20.12 -3.30
N ALA A 139 6.04 -19.09 -4.15
CA ALA A 139 5.78 -17.69 -3.82
C ALA A 139 4.46 -17.23 -4.45
N ILE A 140 3.47 -16.87 -3.64
CA ILE A 140 2.16 -16.39 -4.10
C ILE A 140 2.19 -14.86 -4.15
N CYS A 141 2.34 -14.34 -5.38
CA CYS A 141 2.46 -12.92 -5.72
C CYS A 141 1.23 -12.41 -6.49
N SER A 142 0.06 -13.00 -6.26
CA SER A 142 -1.18 -12.78 -7.01
C SER A 142 -1.85 -11.42 -6.76
N GLY A 143 -1.31 -10.61 -5.85
CA GLY A 143 -1.81 -9.29 -5.48
C GLY A 143 -2.83 -9.29 -4.35
N ALA A 144 -2.69 -8.34 -3.43
CA ALA A 144 -3.54 -8.19 -2.25
C ALA A 144 -4.92 -7.59 -2.56
N HIS A 145 -5.06 -6.93 -3.71
CA HIS A 145 -6.34 -6.43 -4.19
C HIS A 145 -6.90 -7.45 -5.19
N ALA A 146 -7.92 -8.18 -4.76
CA ALA A 146 -8.64 -9.08 -5.64
C ALA A 146 -9.45 -8.26 -6.67
N ILE A 147 -8.78 -7.65 -7.65
CA ILE A 147 -9.41 -6.76 -8.66
C ILE A 147 -10.52 -7.43 -9.46
N HIS A 148 -10.52 -8.75 -9.51
CA HIS A 148 -11.58 -9.56 -10.13
C HIS A 148 -12.79 -9.75 -9.21
N ILE A 149 -12.71 -9.33 -7.93
CA ILE A 149 -13.81 -9.36 -6.97
C ILE A 149 -13.99 -7.94 -6.40
N PRO A 150 -14.59 -7.02 -7.20
CA PRO A 150 -14.86 -5.66 -6.73
C PRO A 150 -15.92 -5.69 -5.63
N ARG A 151 -15.74 -4.89 -4.59
CA ARG A 151 -16.70 -4.77 -3.50
C ARG A 151 -17.79 -3.77 -3.90
N ILE A 152 -18.93 -4.27 -4.38
CA ILE A 152 -20.13 -3.47 -4.63
C ILE A 152 -21.08 -3.67 -3.46
N PRO A 153 -21.41 -2.63 -2.66
CA PRO A 153 -22.38 -2.73 -1.59
C PRO A 153 -23.76 -3.13 -2.11
N LYS A 154 -24.50 -3.86 -1.29
CA LYS A 154 -25.92 -4.08 -1.56
C LYS A 154 -26.69 -2.82 -1.17
N PHE A 155 -27.43 -2.25 -2.11
CA PHE A 155 -28.26 -1.09 -1.89
C PHE A 155 -29.74 -1.50 -1.87
N GLU A 156 -30.47 -1.05 -0.86
CA GLU A 156 -31.93 -1.19 -0.85
C GLU A 156 -32.53 -0.45 -2.06
N GLY A 157 -33.46 -1.07 -2.76
CA GLY A 157 -34.11 -0.49 -3.95
C GLY A 157 -33.29 -0.55 -5.25
N ALA A 158 -32.14 -1.24 -5.25
CA ALA A 158 -31.31 -1.35 -6.46
C ALA A 158 -32.04 -1.97 -7.66
N GLU A 159 -33.00 -2.83 -7.42
CA GLU A 159 -33.83 -3.47 -8.43
C GLU A 159 -34.80 -2.51 -9.16
N LYS A 160 -35.07 -1.34 -8.55
CA LYS A 160 -35.95 -0.28 -9.13
C LYS A 160 -35.14 0.83 -9.79
N PHE A 161 -33.87 0.86 -9.53
CA PHE A 161 -32.99 1.93 -9.99
C PHE A 161 -32.77 1.81 -11.51
N ARG A 162 -33.11 2.86 -12.25
CA ARG A 162 -32.92 2.93 -13.70
C ARG A 162 -31.53 3.42 -14.12
N GLY A 163 -30.82 4.01 -13.21
CA GLY A 163 -29.43 4.44 -13.44
C GLY A 163 -28.46 3.26 -13.45
N GLU A 164 -27.22 3.56 -13.71
CA GLU A 164 -26.16 2.56 -13.79
C GLU A 164 -25.38 2.46 -12.48
N ILE A 165 -25.17 1.24 -11.95
CA ILE A 165 -24.28 0.97 -10.83
C ILE A 165 -22.97 0.42 -11.39
N ARG A 166 -21.88 1.17 -11.27
CA ARG A 166 -20.55 0.80 -11.74
C ARG A 166 -19.55 0.70 -10.59
N HIS A 167 -18.56 -0.18 -10.71
CA HIS A 167 -17.40 -0.17 -9.84
C HIS A 167 -16.20 0.52 -10.52
N ALA A 168 -15.38 1.20 -9.73
CA ALA A 168 -14.21 1.94 -10.21
C ALA A 168 -13.14 1.06 -10.91
N VAL A 169 -13.18 -0.26 -10.75
CA VAL A 169 -12.34 -1.20 -11.52
C VAL A 169 -12.55 -1.07 -13.03
N HIS A 170 -13.73 -0.64 -13.46
CA HIS A 170 -14.08 -0.42 -14.87
C HIS A 170 -13.87 1.03 -15.34
N TYR A 171 -13.43 1.92 -14.44
CA TYR A 171 -13.10 3.28 -14.81
C TYR A 171 -11.80 3.32 -15.62
N ARG A 172 -11.77 4.10 -16.70
CA ARG A 172 -10.59 4.35 -17.52
C ARG A 172 -10.36 5.83 -17.75
N THR A 173 -11.41 6.53 -18.22
CA THR A 173 -11.39 7.98 -18.51
C THR A 173 -12.68 8.62 -18.04
N PRO A 174 -12.72 9.94 -17.78
CA PRO A 174 -13.93 10.64 -17.35
C PRO A 174 -14.96 10.83 -18.47
N GLU A 175 -14.59 10.74 -19.75
CA GLU A 175 -15.43 11.10 -20.90
C GLU A 175 -16.78 10.35 -20.94
N GLN A 176 -16.81 9.11 -20.47
CA GLN A 176 -18.04 8.30 -20.40
C GLN A 176 -19.10 8.85 -19.42
N PHE A 177 -18.74 9.85 -18.61
CA PHE A 177 -19.63 10.51 -17.64
C PHE A 177 -20.05 11.93 -18.07
N ARG A 178 -19.66 12.35 -19.26
CA ARG A 178 -19.97 13.69 -19.77
C ARG A 178 -21.48 13.96 -19.78
N GLY A 179 -21.86 15.07 -19.13
CA GLY A 179 -23.26 15.50 -19.05
C GLY A 179 -24.16 14.66 -18.14
N LYS A 180 -23.64 13.66 -17.42
CA LYS A 180 -24.40 12.82 -16.50
C LYS A 180 -24.39 13.38 -15.07
N HIS A 181 -25.41 13.00 -14.28
CA HIS A 181 -25.44 13.18 -12.84
C HIS A 181 -24.78 11.97 -12.15
N VAL A 182 -23.67 12.18 -11.45
CA VAL A 182 -22.86 11.10 -10.90
C VAL A 182 -22.71 11.22 -9.39
N VAL A 183 -22.87 10.10 -8.68
CA VAL A 183 -22.52 9.98 -7.27
C VAL A 183 -21.42 8.95 -7.13
N CYS A 184 -20.26 9.37 -6.62
CA CYS A 184 -19.16 8.50 -6.25
C CYS A 184 -19.31 8.07 -4.78
N VAL A 185 -19.22 6.77 -4.49
CA VAL A 185 -19.38 6.22 -3.13
C VAL A 185 -18.07 5.68 -2.60
N GLY A 186 -17.73 6.07 -1.39
CA GLY A 186 -16.47 5.76 -0.74
C GLY A 186 -15.46 6.89 -0.85
N PHE A 187 -14.41 6.84 0.00
CA PHE A 187 -13.33 7.81 -0.04
C PHE A 187 -11.98 7.11 0.19
N GLY A 188 -11.48 6.47 -0.85
CA GLY A 188 -10.13 5.94 -0.94
C GLY A 188 -9.34 6.69 -2.02
N GLU A 189 -8.07 6.32 -2.27
CA GLU A 189 -7.20 6.91 -3.30
C GLU A 189 -7.90 7.01 -4.67
N THR A 190 -8.56 5.93 -5.07
CA THR A 190 -9.33 5.87 -6.32
C THR A 190 -10.50 6.86 -6.33
N ALA A 191 -11.22 6.98 -5.20
CA ALA A 191 -12.38 7.87 -5.14
C ALA A 191 -11.97 9.34 -5.27
N ALA A 192 -10.87 9.72 -4.63
CA ALA A 192 -10.33 11.08 -4.68
C ALA A 192 -9.97 11.49 -6.13
N ASP A 193 -9.26 10.62 -6.85
CA ASP A 193 -8.91 10.87 -8.26
C ASP A 193 -10.14 10.83 -9.18
N VAL A 194 -10.90 9.74 -9.13
CA VAL A 194 -12.01 9.49 -10.06
C VAL A 194 -13.12 10.51 -9.91
N ALA A 195 -13.48 10.88 -8.66
CA ALA A 195 -14.52 11.89 -8.44
C ALA A 195 -14.10 13.27 -8.95
N ALA A 196 -12.83 13.67 -8.75
CA ALA A 196 -12.31 14.93 -9.26
C ALA A 196 -12.36 14.98 -10.79
N GLN A 197 -11.92 13.91 -11.47
CA GLN A 197 -11.91 13.81 -12.93
C GLN A 197 -13.32 13.78 -13.51
N ILE A 198 -14.24 13.06 -12.89
CA ILE A 198 -15.65 13.02 -13.30
C ILE A 198 -16.30 14.40 -13.12
N ALA A 199 -15.98 15.10 -12.04
CA ALA A 199 -16.51 16.44 -11.76
C ALA A 199 -16.18 17.48 -12.85
N ASP A 200 -15.11 17.26 -13.61
CA ASP A 200 -14.72 18.18 -14.72
C ASP A 200 -15.62 18.03 -15.96
N VAL A 201 -16.32 16.91 -16.13
CA VAL A 201 -17.09 16.61 -17.35
C VAL A 201 -18.58 16.33 -17.09
N ALA A 202 -18.95 15.94 -15.88
CA ALA A 202 -20.30 15.59 -15.48
C ALA A 202 -21.21 16.84 -15.41
N ALA A 203 -22.52 16.66 -15.55
CA ALA A 203 -23.51 17.71 -15.28
C ALA A 203 -23.55 18.05 -13.78
N SER A 204 -23.39 17.04 -12.92
CA SER A 204 -23.13 17.21 -11.49
C SER A 204 -22.37 16.01 -10.97
N CYS A 205 -21.47 16.23 -10.00
CA CYS A 205 -20.70 15.18 -9.35
C CYS A 205 -20.73 15.34 -7.84
N TRP A 206 -21.07 14.26 -7.15
CA TRP A 206 -21.10 14.19 -5.70
C TRP A 206 -20.17 13.08 -5.23
N ILE A 207 -19.52 13.29 -4.07
CA ILE A 207 -18.78 12.24 -3.38
C ILE A 207 -19.42 11.95 -2.02
N SER A 208 -19.88 10.71 -1.83
CA SER A 208 -20.55 10.24 -0.61
C SER A 208 -19.65 9.32 0.19
N PHE A 209 -19.54 9.60 1.48
CA PHE A 209 -18.77 8.77 2.43
C PHE A 209 -19.35 8.86 3.84
N ARG A 210 -19.06 7.87 4.67
CA ARG A 210 -19.59 7.80 6.05
C ARG A 210 -18.63 8.40 7.10
N ARG A 211 -17.33 8.43 6.79
CA ARG A 211 -16.28 8.91 7.70
C ARG A 211 -15.31 9.79 6.92
N TYR A 212 -14.90 10.90 7.53
CA TYR A 212 -13.89 11.76 6.92
C TYR A 212 -12.55 11.03 6.80
N PRO A 213 -11.89 11.08 5.64
CA PRO A 213 -10.59 10.48 5.45
C PRO A 213 -9.49 11.29 6.14
N SER A 214 -8.36 10.64 6.41
CA SER A 214 -7.12 11.33 6.72
C SER A 214 -6.40 11.65 5.41
N VAL A 215 -6.24 12.92 5.08
CA VAL A 215 -5.66 13.36 3.80
C VAL A 215 -4.26 13.89 4.00
N LEU A 216 -3.31 13.36 3.21
CA LEU A 216 -1.99 13.94 3.04
C LEU A 216 -1.91 14.60 1.66
N GLN A 217 -1.36 15.79 1.61
CA GLN A 217 -1.09 16.47 0.34
C GLN A 217 -0.04 15.67 -0.45
N ARG A 218 -0.15 15.66 -1.78
CA ARG A 218 0.90 15.05 -2.62
C ARG A 218 2.23 15.75 -2.41
N TYR A 219 2.21 17.09 -2.36
CA TYR A 219 3.39 17.91 -2.23
C TYR A 219 3.25 18.90 -1.08
N TYR A 220 4.36 19.13 -0.43
CA TYR A 220 4.53 20.15 0.60
C TYR A 220 5.62 21.12 0.15
N ASP A 221 5.30 22.43 0.16
CA ASP A 221 6.25 23.49 -0.18
C ASP A 221 6.82 24.09 1.10
N TYR A 222 8.15 23.96 1.28
CA TYR A 222 8.88 24.57 2.37
C TYR A 222 9.93 25.53 1.80
N GLY A 223 9.64 26.84 1.88
CA GLY A 223 10.52 27.86 1.29
C GLY A 223 10.64 27.71 -0.22
N THR A 224 11.83 27.38 -0.71
CA THR A 224 12.11 27.15 -2.14
C THR A 224 12.10 25.67 -2.55
N GLN A 225 11.87 24.76 -1.60
CA GLN A 225 11.90 23.32 -1.85
C GLN A 225 10.50 22.72 -1.81
N ARG A 226 10.24 21.85 -2.78
CA ARG A 226 9.03 21.05 -2.87
C ARG A 226 9.32 19.61 -2.49
N HIS A 227 8.57 19.08 -1.51
CA HIS A 227 8.73 17.72 -1.02
C HIS A 227 7.49 16.88 -1.29
N THR A 228 7.69 15.63 -1.69
CA THR A 228 6.61 14.63 -1.75
C THR A 228 6.19 14.23 -0.33
N ASN A 229 4.94 13.77 -0.15
CA ASN A 229 4.39 13.37 1.16
C ASN A 229 5.24 12.30 1.88
N ASP A 230 5.85 11.39 1.14
CA ASP A 230 6.67 10.29 1.67
C ASP A 230 8.11 10.71 2.02
N ALA A 231 8.49 11.97 1.75
CA ALA A 231 9.75 12.52 2.24
C ALA A 231 9.79 12.58 3.78
N PHE A 232 8.62 12.63 4.42
CA PHE A 232 8.43 12.62 5.87
C PHE A 232 8.33 11.21 6.47
N ALA A 233 8.33 10.17 5.66
CA ALA A 233 8.40 8.77 6.13
C ALA A 233 9.82 8.45 6.63
N THR A 234 10.18 8.98 7.79
CA THR A 234 11.52 8.92 8.37
C THR A 234 11.58 7.99 9.59
N ARG A 235 12.78 7.53 9.96
CA ARG A 235 12.97 6.70 11.16
C ARG A 235 12.66 7.46 12.43
N ILE A 236 13.02 8.74 12.49
CA ILE A 236 12.75 9.57 13.67
C ILE A 236 11.23 9.79 13.85
N GLN A 237 10.49 10.05 12.78
CA GLN A 237 9.02 10.15 12.84
C GLN A 237 8.39 8.83 13.30
N ALA A 238 8.84 7.71 12.74
CA ALA A 238 8.35 6.38 13.09
C ALA A 238 8.68 5.93 14.52
N SER A 239 9.57 6.64 15.23
CA SER A 239 9.85 6.38 16.64
C SER A 239 8.76 6.92 17.58
N LEU A 240 7.91 7.81 17.10
CA LEU A 240 6.78 8.34 17.87
C LEU A 240 5.63 7.34 17.92
N PRO A 241 4.97 7.17 19.08
CA PRO A 241 3.70 6.47 19.15
C PRO A 241 2.62 7.17 18.31
N ARG A 242 1.72 6.40 17.71
CA ARG A 242 0.67 6.94 16.82
C ARG A 242 -0.25 7.95 17.49
N PHE A 243 -0.57 7.77 18.77
CA PHE A 243 -1.39 8.74 19.50
C PHE A 243 -0.71 10.12 19.61
N VAL A 244 0.62 10.15 19.71
CA VAL A 244 1.40 11.40 19.71
C VAL A 244 1.35 12.04 18.32
N GLU A 245 1.52 11.26 17.28
CA GLU A 245 1.37 11.72 15.89
C GLU A 245 -0.04 12.26 15.65
N ASN A 246 -1.07 11.53 16.09
CA ASN A 246 -2.47 11.95 16.00
C ASN A 246 -2.71 13.31 16.66
N ARG A 247 -2.24 13.47 17.90
CA ARG A 247 -2.34 14.71 18.64
C ARG A 247 -1.66 15.87 17.89
N ARG A 248 -0.49 15.65 17.32
CA ARG A 248 0.23 16.68 16.55
C ARG A 248 -0.55 17.10 15.32
N LEU A 249 -1.06 16.15 14.53
CA LEU A 249 -1.87 16.44 13.34
C LEU A 249 -3.14 17.25 13.69
N LEU A 250 -3.84 16.89 14.77
CA LEU A 250 -5.01 17.63 15.24
C LEU A 250 -4.64 19.04 15.73
N GLN A 251 -3.54 19.21 16.46
CA GLN A 251 -3.08 20.52 16.93
C GLN A 251 -2.67 21.42 15.76
N ASP A 252 -1.99 20.90 14.75
CA ASP A 252 -1.61 21.67 13.57
C ASP A 252 -2.84 22.08 12.76
N ALA A 253 -3.84 21.21 12.62
CA ALA A 253 -5.11 21.55 12.01
C ALA A 253 -5.85 22.65 12.78
N GLN A 254 -5.91 22.57 14.12
CA GLN A 254 -6.50 23.62 14.95
C GLN A 254 -5.80 24.96 14.80
N ARG A 255 -4.46 24.98 14.79
CA ARG A 255 -3.68 26.21 14.53
C ARG A 255 -3.98 26.82 13.18
N THR A 256 -4.11 26.00 12.14
CA THR A 256 -4.47 26.46 10.79
C THR A 256 -5.86 27.10 10.77
N LEU A 257 -6.83 26.53 11.47
CA LEU A 257 -8.19 27.08 11.55
C LEU A 257 -8.29 28.35 12.40
N GLN A 258 -7.47 28.48 13.45
CA GLN A 258 -7.39 29.66 14.29
C GLN A 258 -6.63 30.83 13.65
N ALA A 259 -5.78 30.55 12.67
CA ALA A 259 -5.05 31.60 11.95
C ALA A 259 -6.02 32.47 11.14
N PRO A 260 -5.73 33.80 11.00
CA PRO A 260 -6.56 34.66 10.18
C PRO A 260 -6.69 34.14 8.73
N PRO A 261 -7.88 34.24 8.10
CA PRO A 261 -8.09 33.75 6.73
C PRO A 261 -7.11 34.33 5.70
N ALA A 262 -6.67 35.59 5.90
CA ALA A 262 -5.67 36.21 5.03
C ALA A 262 -4.26 35.57 5.12
N LYS A 263 -4.00 34.74 6.12
CA LYS A 263 -2.69 34.06 6.34
C LYS A 263 -2.71 32.59 5.97
N THR A 264 -3.86 32.04 5.56
CA THR A 264 -4.03 30.61 5.22
C THR A 264 -4.76 30.48 3.89
N ARG A 265 -4.33 29.54 3.05
CA ARG A 265 -5.01 29.25 1.78
C ARG A 265 -6.33 28.48 2.05
N ALA A 266 -7.35 28.68 1.20
CA ALA A 266 -8.63 27.97 1.30
C ALA A 266 -8.44 26.44 1.34
N ARG A 267 -7.51 25.92 0.55
CA ARG A 267 -7.09 24.52 0.53
C ARG A 267 -6.61 24.02 1.90
N GLU A 268 -5.74 24.78 2.55
CA GLU A 268 -5.20 24.41 3.87
C GLU A 268 -6.29 24.37 4.94
N ARG A 269 -7.22 25.32 4.88
CA ARG A 269 -8.36 25.38 5.80
C ARG A 269 -9.31 24.19 5.61
N LEU A 270 -9.64 23.85 4.36
CA LEU A 270 -10.50 22.70 4.05
C LEU A 270 -9.88 21.38 4.57
N LEU A 271 -8.58 21.17 4.33
CA LEU A 271 -7.86 20.00 4.81
C LEU A 271 -7.78 19.96 6.34
N ALA A 272 -7.57 21.11 7.00
CA ALA A 272 -7.57 21.21 8.45
C ALA A 272 -8.96 20.87 9.04
N GLU A 273 -10.04 21.38 8.45
CA GLU A 273 -11.41 21.02 8.84
C GLU A 273 -11.65 19.50 8.72
N TRP A 274 -11.21 18.89 7.63
CA TRP A 274 -11.36 17.46 7.42
C TRP A 274 -10.53 16.64 8.42
N THR A 275 -9.33 17.10 8.76
CA THR A 275 -8.49 16.48 9.78
C THR A 275 -9.16 16.49 11.15
N ILE A 276 -9.79 17.62 11.54
CA ILE A 276 -10.56 17.71 12.80
C ILE A 276 -11.78 16.78 12.77
N LYS A 277 -12.54 16.79 11.67
CA LYS A 277 -13.72 15.91 11.50
C LYS A 277 -13.35 14.43 11.45
N CYS A 278 -12.16 14.11 10.97
CA CYS A 278 -11.61 12.75 10.99
C CYS A 278 -11.34 12.27 12.43
N GLY A 279 -10.80 13.12 13.30
CA GLY A 279 -10.51 12.84 14.72
C GLY A 279 -9.35 11.87 14.95
N THR A 280 -9.16 10.89 14.06
CA THR A 280 -8.15 9.82 14.19
C THR A 280 -7.22 9.71 12.97
N PRO A 281 -6.61 10.83 12.49
CA PRO A 281 -5.90 10.83 11.21
C PRO A 281 -4.73 9.86 11.14
N SER A 282 -4.01 9.59 12.23
CA SER A 282 -2.88 8.66 12.23
C SER A 282 -3.27 7.19 12.41
N HIS A 283 -4.52 6.89 12.81
CA HIS A 283 -5.00 5.53 13.12
C HIS A 283 -5.74 4.85 11.96
N GLN A 284 -5.54 5.33 10.76
CA GLN A 284 -6.06 4.76 9.52
C GLN A 284 -5.04 4.91 8.37
N SER A 285 -5.34 4.34 7.20
CA SER A 285 -4.57 4.62 5.99
C SER A 285 -4.73 6.08 5.59
N PHE A 286 -3.64 6.75 5.30
CA PHE A 286 -3.69 8.08 4.73
C PHE A 286 -4.18 8.04 3.29
N GLN A 287 -5.04 8.99 2.95
CA GLN A 287 -5.38 9.36 1.59
C GLN A 287 -4.27 10.29 1.07
N LYS A 288 -3.41 9.75 0.19
CA LYS A 288 -2.21 10.45 -0.29
C LYS A 288 -2.43 11.18 -1.63
N ASN A 289 -3.62 11.71 -1.78
CA ASN A 289 -4.06 12.45 -2.95
C ASN A 289 -5.01 13.55 -2.49
N ASP A 290 -4.76 14.76 -2.93
CA ASP A 290 -5.50 15.95 -2.56
C ASP A 290 -5.97 16.78 -3.77
N ASP A 291 -5.91 16.21 -5.00
CA ASP A 291 -6.32 16.87 -6.24
C ASP A 291 -7.82 17.21 -6.24
N PHE A 292 -8.65 16.38 -5.55
CA PHE A 292 -10.08 16.62 -5.36
C PHE A 292 -10.41 17.94 -4.61
N VAL A 293 -9.47 18.46 -3.83
CA VAL A 293 -9.67 19.69 -3.04
C VAL A 293 -9.98 20.87 -3.94
N GLU A 294 -9.25 21.01 -5.05
CA GLU A 294 -9.49 22.10 -6.00
C GLU A 294 -10.86 21.97 -6.69
N SER A 295 -11.30 20.74 -6.99
CA SER A 295 -12.63 20.50 -7.55
C SER A 295 -13.75 20.85 -6.55
N ILE A 296 -13.54 20.64 -5.25
CA ILE A 296 -14.48 21.07 -4.18
C ILE A 296 -14.50 22.59 -4.08
N LEU A 297 -13.34 23.24 -4.00
CA LEU A 297 -13.23 24.69 -3.88
C LEU A 297 -13.81 25.42 -5.10
N ALA A 298 -13.70 24.83 -6.28
CA ALA A 298 -14.31 25.33 -7.52
C ALA A 298 -15.83 25.04 -7.61
N GLY A 299 -16.41 24.32 -6.65
CA GLY A 299 -17.84 23.95 -6.65
C GLY A 299 -18.23 22.88 -7.66
N LYS A 300 -17.25 22.25 -8.35
CA LYS A 300 -17.49 21.16 -9.32
C LYS A 300 -17.81 19.85 -8.63
N LEU A 301 -17.06 19.49 -7.59
CA LEU A 301 -17.27 18.30 -6.77
C LEU A 301 -17.98 18.68 -5.48
N GLN A 302 -19.16 18.10 -5.25
CA GLN A 302 -19.95 18.36 -4.06
C GLN A 302 -19.76 17.23 -3.04
N VAL A 303 -19.74 17.56 -1.74
CA VAL A 303 -19.46 16.62 -0.66
C VAL A 303 -20.74 16.21 0.04
N LYS A 304 -20.96 14.90 0.19
CA LYS A 304 -22.08 14.31 0.93
C LYS A 304 -21.54 13.35 2.00
N PRO A 305 -21.27 13.83 3.24
CA PRO A 305 -20.70 13.01 4.31
C PRO A 305 -21.77 12.14 5.00
N PHE A 306 -22.60 11.47 4.20
CA PHE A 306 -23.69 10.61 4.62
C PHE A 306 -23.70 9.33 3.79
N GLY A 307 -24.09 8.21 4.42
CA GLY A 307 -24.28 6.95 3.73
C GLY A 307 -25.54 6.96 2.84
N ILE A 308 -25.56 6.07 1.86
CA ILE A 308 -26.76 5.80 1.07
C ILE A 308 -27.70 4.96 1.92
N GLN A 309 -28.96 5.41 2.06
CA GLN A 309 -30.02 4.68 2.73
C GLN A 309 -30.68 3.72 1.73
N ARG A 310 -31.15 4.23 0.58
CA ARG A 310 -31.76 3.43 -0.49
C ARG A 310 -31.62 4.11 -1.84
N LEU A 311 -31.81 3.33 -2.89
CA LEU A 311 -31.98 3.80 -4.26
C LEU A 311 -33.46 3.88 -4.60
N GLU A 312 -33.84 4.88 -5.35
CA GLU A 312 -35.16 5.03 -5.98
C GLU A 312 -34.98 4.98 -7.50
N GLU A 313 -36.03 5.15 -8.25
CA GLU A 313 -36.07 4.93 -9.70
C GLU A 313 -34.98 5.76 -10.45
N ASP A 314 -34.78 7.04 -10.07
CA ASP A 314 -33.84 7.97 -10.69
C ASP A 314 -33.00 8.77 -9.69
N SER A 315 -33.01 8.38 -8.42
CA SER A 315 -32.43 9.15 -7.34
C SER A 315 -31.86 8.29 -6.21
N ILE A 316 -30.99 8.89 -5.41
CA ILE A 316 -30.43 8.32 -4.18
C ILE A 316 -30.98 9.07 -2.98
N VAL A 317 -31.48 8.35 -1.98
CA VAL A 317 -31.84 8.86 -0.67
C VAL A 317 -30.71 8.57 0.31
N PHE A 318 -30.22 9.59 1.00
CA PHE A 318 -29.14 9.48 1.99
C PHE A 318 -29.68 9.33 3.40
N THR A 319 -28.83 8.92 4.34
CA THR A 319 -29.20 8.73 5.75
C THR A 319 -29.62 10.00 6.47
N ASP A 320 -29.37 11.19 5.91
CA ASP A 320 -29.89 12.47 6.40
C ASP A 320 -31.24 12.86 5.80
N GLY A 321 -31.86 11.96 5.03
CA GLY A 321 -33.15 12.16 4.35
C GLY A 321 -33.09 12.97 3.05
N SER A 322 -31.92 13.53 2.69
CA SER A 322 -31.77 14.26 1.42
C SER A 322 -31.82 13.33 0.22
N ARG A 323 -32.25 13.87 -0.93
CA ARG A 323 -32.37 13.17 -2.19
C ARG A 323 -31.55 13.85 -3.27
N ILE A 324 -30.85 13.05 -4.09
CA ILE A 324 -30.06 13.54 -5.23
C ILE A 324 -30.45 12.71 -6.47
N LYS A 325 -30.79 13.38 -7.56
CA LYS A 325 -30.96 12.75 -8.87
C LYS A 325 -29.63 12.21 -9.36
N VAL A 326 -29.63 10.99 -9.93
CA VAL A 326 -28.41 10.32 -10.35
C VAL A 326 -28.65 9.42 -11.58
N ASP A 327 -27.75 9.53 -12.54
CA ASP A 327 -27.69 8.65 -13.70
C ASP A 327 -26.70 7.50 -13.47
N VAL A 328 -25.61 7.76 -12.73
CA VAL A 328 -24.57 6.77 -12.45
C VAL A 328 -24.14 6.80 -11.00
N LEU A 329 -24.22 5.65 -10.34
CA LEU A 329 -23.63 5.39 -9.04
C LEU A 329 -22.27 4.72 -9.22
N MET A 330 -21.18 5.45 -8.99
CA MET A 330 -19.80 4.97 -9.09
C MET A 330 -19.32 4.45 -7.74
N CYS A 331 -19.21 3.13 -7.60
CA CYS A 331 -18.70 2.48 -6.40
C CYS A 331 -17.16 2.52 -6.37
N CYS A 332 -16.58 3.42 -5.59
CA CYS A 332 -15.15 3.47 -5.26
C CYS A 332 -14.90 2.78 -3.91
N THR A 333 -15.53 1.64 -3.71
CA THR A 333 -15.65 0.94 -2.42
C THR A 333 -14.57 -0.11 -2.20
N GLY A 334 -13.57 -0.15 -3.09
CA GLY A 334 -12.41 -1.03 -2.98
C GLY A 334 -12.72 -2.48 -3.33
N TYR A 335 -11.88 -3.35 -2.86
CA TYR A 335 -11.88 -4.78 -3.19
C TYR A 335 -11.95 -5.59 -1.91
N ASP A 336 -12.11 -6.90 -2.02
CA ASP A 336 -12.00 -7.80 -0.88
C ASP A 336 -10.51 -7.99 -0.53
N GLU A 337 -10.00 -7.03 0.24
CA GLU A 337 -8.59 -6.98 0.67
C GLU A 337 -8.35 -7.92 1.85
N GLY A 338 -7.13 -8.47 1.94
CA GLY A 338 -6.66 -9.18 3.12
C GLY A 338 -7.02 -10.66 3.15
N LYS A 339 -7.82 -11.15 2.21
CA LYS A 339 -8.05 -12.59 2.05
C LYS A 339 -7.19 -13.12 0.90
N PRO A 340 -6.16 -13.93 1.19
CA PRO A 340 -5.39 -14.60 0.15
C PRO A 340 -6.29 -15.48 -0.72
N PRO A 341 -5.99 -15.62 -2.04
CA PRO A 341 -6.76 -16.50 -2.89
C PRO A 341 -6.66 -17.93 -2.39
N ASN A 342 -7.75 -18.68 -2.41
CA ASN A 342 -7.79 -20.09 -2.02
C ASN A 342 -7.11 -20.96 -3.11
N LEU A 343 -5.84 -20.69 -3.37
CA LEU A 343 -5.00 -21.50 -4.26
C LEU A 343 -4.46 -22.73 -3.53
N ILE A 344 -4.06 -22.59 -2.26
CA ILE A 344 -3.58 -23.69 -1.44
C ILE A 344 -4.79 -24.44 -0.88
N LYS A 345 -4.92 -25.72 -1.26
CA LYS A 345 -6.09 -26.53 -0.90
C LYS A 345 -5.96 -27.22 0.45
N ASP A 346 -4.76 -27.27 1.00
CA ASP A 346 -4.48 -28.00 2.24
C ASP A 346 -4.65 -27.15 3.51
N VAL A 347 -4.75 -25.83 3.36
CA VAL A 347 -4.88 -24.87 4.48
C VAL A 347 -5.83 -23.75 4.08
N ASP A 348 -6.83 -23.50 4.94
CA ASP A 348 -7.70 -22.32 4.78
C ASP A 348 -7.07 -21.09 5.46
N ILE A 349 -6.89 -20.04 4.70
CA ILE A 349 -6.34 -18.77 5.17
C ILE A 349 -7.43 -17.71 5.02
N ALA A 350 -8.10 -17.40 6.11
CA ALA A 350 -9.21 -16.47 6.11
C ALA A 350 -8.74 -15.01 5.95
N GLU A 351 -7.57 -14.68 6.51
CA GLU A 351 -7.02 -13.32 6.45
C GLU A 351 -5.49 -13.31 6.52
N VAL A 352 -4.88 -12.29 5.93
CA VAL A 352 -3.42 -12.13 5.86
C VAL A 352 -2.75 -11.96 7.24
N ARG A 353 -3.48 -11.48 8.26
CA ARG A 353 -2.99 -11.36 9.64
C ARG A 353 -2.82 -12.70 10.36
N GLN A 354 -3.19 -13.82 9.73
CA GLN A 354 -2.83 -15.17 10.17
C GLN A 354 -1.42 -15.59 9.71
N LEU A 355 -0.75 -14.73 8.91
CA LEU A 355 0.57 -15.00 8.37
C LEU A 355 1.63 -14.22 9.16
N TYR A 356 2.71 -14.90 9.56
CA TYR A 356 3.89 -14.24 10.12
C TYR A 356 4.47 -13.24 9.11
N LYS A 357 4.59 -12.01 9.53
CA LYS A 357 5.00 -10.88 8.66
C LYS A 357 4.16 -10.75 7.38
N HIS A 358 2.87 -11.13 7.43
CA HIS A 358 1.98 -11.18 6.26
C HIS A 358 2.52 -12.07 5.12
N VAL A 359 3.39 -13.03 5.44
CA VAL A 359 4.11 -13.87 4.46
C VAL A 359 3.95 -15.36 4.74
N PHE A 360 4.17 -15.82 5.97
CA PHE A 360 4.33 -17.25 6.26
C PHE A 360 3.23 -17.79 7.16
N HIS A 361 2.53 -18.82 6.68
CA HIS A 361 1.56 -19.55 7.51
C HIS A 361 2.27 -20.63 8.33
N PRO A 362 1.99 -20.77 9.65
CA PRO A 362 2.69 -21.75 10.51
C PRO A 362 2.63 -23.19 10.01
N ASP A 363 1.52 -23.60 9.39
CA ASP A 363 1.34 -24.97 8.92
C ASP A 363 1.90 -25.23 7.51
N LEU A 364 2.21 -24.15 6.75
CA LEU A 364 2.86 -24.25 5.44
C LEU A 364 4.40 -24.19 5.54
N GLY A 365 4.90 -23.57 6.63
CA GLY A 365 6.32 -23.44 6.88
C GLY A 365 7.04 -22.48 5.93
N GLU A 366 8.35 -22.64 5.82
CA GLU A 366 9.25 -21.72 5.11
C GLU A 366 9.25 -21.85 3.58
N ARG A 367 8.54 -22.88 3.04
CA ARG A 367 8.51 -23.17 1.60
C ARG A 367 7.35 -22.55 0.86
N VAL A 368 6.42 -21.91 1.56
CA VAL A 368 5.31 -21.18 0.95
C VAL A 368 5.28 -19.75 1.49
N ALA A 369 5.39 -18.79 0.59
CA ALA A 369 5.38 -17.38 0.92
C ALA A 369 4.27 -16.63 0.18
N PHE A 370 3.56 -15.74 0.89
CA PHE A 370 2.64 -14.77 0.33
C PHE A 370 3.35 -13.42 0.23
N ILE A 371 3.65 -12.95 -0.98
CA ILE A 371 4.47 -11.75 -1.19
C ILE A 371 3.62 -10.63 -1.79
N GLY A 372 3.75 -9.41 -1.20
CA GLY A 372 2.99 -8.23 -1.63
C GLY A 372 1.64 -8.06 -0.92
N TRP A 373 1.44 -8.72 0.23
CA TRP A 373 0.21 -8.66 1.02
C TRP A 373 0.29 -7.67 2.19
N ALA A 374 1.44 -7.09 2.45
CA ALA A 374 1.61 -6.00 3.40
C ALA A 374 1.44 -4.66 2.69
N ARG A 375 0.42 -3.87 3.08
CA ARG A 375 0.15 -2.54 2.56
C ARG A 375 0.59 -1.49 3.58
N PRO A 376 1.69 -0.77 3.35
CA PRO A 376 2.13 0.25 4.28
C PRO A 376 1.21 1.48 4.24
N ALA A 377 0.90 2.04 5.41
CA ALA A 377 0.13 3.28 5.53
C ALA A 377 0.86 4.47 4.87
N GLN A 378 2.19 4.46 4.92
CA GLN A 378 3.11 5.33 4.18
C GLN A 378 4.18 4.45 3.53
N GLY A 379 4.77 4.88 2.42
CA GLY A 379 5.75 4.09 1.67
C GLY A 379 5.12 3.16 0.64
N GLY A 380 5.93 2.40 -0.08
CA GLY A 380 5.54 1.57 -1.23
C GLY A 380 5.40 0.08 -0.91
N ILE A 381 4.37 -0.56 -1.47
CA ILE A 381 4.24 -2.03 -1.45
C ILE A 381 5.45 -2.71 -2.10
N PRO A 382 6.06 -2.18 -3.19
CA PRO A 382 7.23 -2.81 -3.81
C PRO A 382 8.40 -2.99 -2.85
N ALA A 383 8.66 -2.01 -1.98
CA ALA A 383 9.70 -2.09 -0.96
C ALA A 383 9.45 -3.24 0.04
N CYS A 384 8.20 -3.39 0.50
CA CYS A 384 7.80 -4.49 1.36
C CYS A 384 7.97 -5.83 0.65
N SER A 385 7.50 -5.92 -0.61
CA SER A 385 7.61 -7.14 -1.43
C SER A 385 9.06 -7.56 -1.67
N GLU A 386 9.96 -6.60 -1.90
CA GLU A 386 11.39 -6.88 -2.05
C GLU A 386 11.98 -7.47 -0.76
N MET A 387 11.70 -6.87 0.40
CA MET A 387 12.19 -7.38 1.68
C MET A 387 11.62 -8.77 2.02
N GLN A 388 10.35 -9.01 1.73
CA GLN A 388 9.70 -10.31 1.86
C GLN A 388 10.38 -11.34 0.94
N SER A 389 10.65 -10.98 -0.31
CA SER A 389 11.31 -11.84 -1.31
C SER A 389 12.74 -12.18 -0.91
N ARG A 390 13.52 -11.20 -0.42
CA ARG A 390 14.88 -11.41 0.11
C ARG A 390 14.88 -12.39 1.28
N PHE A 391 13.94 -12.26 2.19
CA PHE A 391 13.84 -13.17 3.34
C PHE A 391 13.44 -14.58 2.87
N PHE A 392 12.45 -14.70 1.98
CA PHE A 392 12.02 -15.99 1.44
C PHE A 392 13.15 -16.71 0.68
N ALA A 393 13.88 -16.02 -0.16
CA ALA A 393 15.01 -16.60 -0.89
C ALA A 393 16.10 -17.12 0.07
N LEU A 394 16.39 -16.39 1.15
CA LEU A 394 17.35 -16.84 2.19
C LEU A 394 16.85 -18.06 2.99
N LEU A 395 15.55 -18.20 3.20
CA LEU A 395 14.95 -19.41 3.79
C LEU A 395 15.08 -20.59 2.85
N CYS A 396 14.76 -20.42 1.56
CA CYS A 396 14.86 -21.46 0.55
C CYS A 396 16.27 -22.03 0.42
N CYS A 397 17.32 -21.22 0.50
CA CYS A 397 18.71 -21.68 0.44
C CYS A 397 19.27 -22.15 1.81
N GLY A 398 18.47 -22.10 2.89
CA GLY A 398 18.87 -22.51 4.23
C GLY A 398 19.80 -21.55 4.96
N LYS A 399 19.99 -20.31 4.46
CA LYS A 399 20.78 -19.27 5.14
C LYS A 399 20.04 -18.61 6.30
N ARG A 400 18.73 -18.82 6.38
CA ARG A 400 17.84 -18.41 7.46
C ARG A 400 16.86 -19.52 7.76
N THR A 401 16.22 -19.46 8.93
CA THR A 401 15.19 -20.40 9.36
C THR A 401 14.03 -19.62 10.00
N LEU A 402 12.82 -20.14 9.88
CA LEU A 402 11.68 -19.66 10.64
C LEU A 402 11.73 -20.19 12.09
N PRO A 403 11.16 -19.47 13.06
CA PRO A 403 10.83 -20.03 14.37
C PRO A 403 9.92 -21.26 14.26
N ASP A 404 9.85 -22.05 15.30
CA ASP A 404 8.91 -23.17 15.35
C ASP A 404 7.43 -22.69 15.28
N LYS A 405 6.52 -23.62 15.00
CA LYS A 405 5.10 -23.31 14.80
C LYS A 405 4.44 -22.58 15.97
N ASN A 406 4.81 -22.91 17.21
CA ASN A 406 4.20 -22.29 18.39
C ASN A 406 4.70 -20.87 18.58
N GLU A 407 6.00 -20.66 18.39
CA GLU A 407 6.59 -19.34 18.43
C GLU A 407 6.07 -18.47 17.26
N LEU A 408 5.89 -19.02 16.05
CA LEU A 408 5.25 -18.31 14.94
C LEU A 408 3.85 -17.83 15.31
N ARG A 409 3.01 -18.70 15.90
CA ARG A 409 1.66 -18.32 16.33
C ARG A 409 1.69 -17.21 17.38
N ARG A 410 2.62 -17.28 18.33
CA ARG A 410 2.82 -16.23 19.36
C ARG A 410 3.22 -14.88 18.73
N LEU A 411 4.16 -14.91 17.77
CA LEU A 411 4.63 -13.71 17.07
C LEU A 411 3.53 -13.11 16.18
N ILE A 412 2.73 -13.94 15.51
CA ILE A 412 1.57 -13.52 14.73
C ILE A 412 0.56 -12.80 15.63
N ALA A 413 0.21 -13.37 16.78
CA ALA A 413 -0.73 -12.76 17.71
C ALA A 413 -0.22 -11.40 18.21
N LYS A 414 1.08 -11.29 18.52
CA LYS A 414 1.73 -10.05 18.92
C LYS A 414 1.70 -8.98 17.81
N ASP A 415 2.05 -9.37 16.58
CA ASP A 415 2.05 -8.45 15.43
C ASP A 415 0.62 -7.96 15.13
N ARG A 416 -0.36 -8.89 15.17
CA ARG A 416 -1.78 -8.60 15.00
C ARG A 416 -2.29 -7.59 16.03
N GLU A 417 -2.04 -7.81 17.31
CA GLU A 417 -2.42 -6.89 18.38
C GLU A 417 -1.83 -5.48 18.17
N ALA A 418 -0.56 -5.42 17.79
CA ALA A 418 0.11 -4.14 17.53
C ALA A 418 -0.49 -3.40 16.33
N GLU A 419 -0.85 -4.11 15.26
CA GLU A 419 -1.48 -3.55 14.05
C GLU A 419 -2.92 -3.11 14.31
N GLU A 420 -3.72 -3.91 15.02
CA GLU A 420 -5.09 -3.58 15.39
C GLU A 420 -5.15 -2.36 16.30
N ARG A 421 -4.20 -2.22 17.23
CA ARG A 421 -4.04 -1.02 18.04
C ARG A 421 -3.59 0.18 17.20
N ALA A 422 -2.65 -0.02 16.28
CA ALA A 422 -2.15 1.06 15.44
C ALA A 422 -3.22 1.60 14.48
N PHE A 423 -4.11 0.74 13.97
CA PHE A 423 -5.10 1.05 12.93
C PHE A 423 -6.54 0.79 13.38
N TYR A 424 -6.87 1.07 14.64
CA TYR A 424 -8.18 0.78 15.22
C TYR A 424 -9.34 1.42 14.46
N ALA A 425 -9.12 2.57 13.80
CA ALA A 425 -10.13 3.23 12.99
C ALA A 425 -10.48 2.50 11.68
N ARG A 426 -9.65 1.55 11.25
CA ARG A 426 -9.81 0.77 10.02
C ARG A 426 -9.41 -0.70 10.21
N ARG A 427 -10.00 -1.36 11.20
CA ARG A 427 -9.79 -2.79 11.47
C ARG A 427 -10.17 -3.69 10.29
N ASP A 428 -11.08 -3.21 9.44
CA ASP A 428 -11.51 -3.85 8.19
C ASP A 428 -10.39 -3.99 7.14
N GLN A 429 -9.26 -3.28 7.33
CA GLN A 429 -8.12 -3.30 6.41
C GLN A 429 -6.99 -4.18 6.94
N GLY A 430 -7.16 -5.50 6.88
CA GLY A 430 -6.21 -6.49 7.41
C GLY A 430 -4.81 -6.48 6.80
N THR A 431 -4.61 -5.81 5.67
CA THR A 431 -3.30 -5.69 5.00
C THR A 431 -2.45 -4.52 5.52
N LEU A 432 -3.02 -3.59 6.32
CA LEU A 432 -2.29 -2.39 6.78
C LEU A 432 -1.15 -2.72 7.74
N CYS A 433 0.01 -2.11 7.48
CA CYS A 433 1.15 -2.12 8.37
C CYS A 433 1.82 -0.74 8.46
N SER A 434 2.58 -0.52 9.54
CA SER A 434 3.43 0.67 9.68
C SER A 434 4.73 0.46 8.92
N TYR A 435 4.99 1.27 7.88
CA TYR A 435 6.09 1.06 6.94
C TYR A 435 7.45 0.85 7.61
N THR A 436 7.96 1.85 8.34
CA THR A 436 9.31 1.77 8.91
C THR A 436 9.46 0.63 9.92
N PRO A 437 8.58 0.44 10.93
CA PRO A 437 8.67 -0.71 11.84
C PRO A 437 8.61 -2.06 11.11
N TYR A 438 7.76 -2.18 10.09
CA TYR A 438 7.63 -3.39 9.29
C TYR A 438 8.92 -3.69 8.52
N MET A 439 9.45 -2.70 7.78
CA MET A 439 10.71 -2.83 7.03
C MET A 439 11.90 -3.14 7.94
N GLU A 440 12.02 -2.47 9.09
CA GLU A 440 13.09 -2.73 10.07
C GLU A 440 13.01 -4.16 10.63
N SER A 441 11.80 -4.66 10.89
CA SER A 441 11.59 -6.03 11.38
C SER A 441 12.03 -7.09 10.35
N LEU A 442 11.69 -6.90 9.07
CA LEU A 442 12.15 -7.78 7.99
C LEU A 442 13.65 -7.62 7.75
N ALA A 443 14.17 -6.39 7.80
CA ALA A 443 15.60 -6.14 7.64
C ALA A 443 16.47 -6.83 8.70
N GLU A 444 15.95 -6.98 9.94
CA GLU A 444 16.61 -7.77 10.98
C GLU A 444 16.65 -9.26 10.59
N LEU A 445 15.54 -9.81 10.11
CA LEU A 445 15.45 -11.21 9.66
C LEU A 445 16.36 -11.49 8.46
N VAL A 446 16.44 -10.58 7.51
CA VAL A 446 17.36 -10.65 6.35
C VAL A 446 18.81 -10.46 6.79
N GLY A 447 19.07 -9.69 7.86
CA GLY A 447 20.41 -9.29 8.32
C GLY A 447 20.96 -8.03 7.64
N CYS A 448 20.07 -7.18 7.09
CA CYS A 448 20.44 -5.95 6.37
C CYS A 448 20.00 -4.65 7.09
N ARG A 449 19.51 -4.74 8.31
CA ARG A 449 19.07 -3.59 9.08
C ARG A 449 20.22 -2.61 9.32
N PRO A 450 20.13 -1.34 8.86
CA PRO A 450 21.12 -0.33 9.13
C PRO A 450 21.16 -0.02 10.63
N ARG A 451 22.35 0.12 11.19
CA ARG A 451 22.54 0.48 12.60
C ARG A 451 23.25 1.81 12.71
N ILE A 452 22.78 2.72 13.56
CA ILE A 452 23.39 4.06 13.74
C ILE A 452 24.87 3.95 14.09
N ARG A 453 25.25 2.95 14.91
CA ARG A 453 26.65 2.70 15.28
C ARG A 453 27.57 2.43 14.08
N ASP A 454 27.02 1.95 12.95
CA ASP A 454 27.79 1.70 11.74
C ASP A 454 28.22 3.04 11.06
N PHE A 455 27.70 4.17 11.56
CA PHE A 455 27.89 5.52 11.00
C PHE A 455 28.43 6.54 12.01
N LEU A 456 28.99 6.09 13.15
CA LEU A 456 29.53 6.99 14.20
C LEU A 456 30.55 8.00 13.66
N PHE A 457 31.36 7.60 12.68
CA PHE A 457 32.36 8.48 12.04
C PHE A 457 31.83 9.12 10.72
N LYS A 458 30.55 9.01 10.43
CA LYS A 458 29.89 9.57 9.23
C LYS A 458 28.63 10.34 9.65
N PRO A 459 28.76 11.47 10.38
CA PRO A 459 27.62 12.14 11.02
C PRO A 459 26.54 12.59 10.02
N ARG A 460 26.93 13.05 8.82
CA ARG A 460 25.99 13.40 7.77
C ARG A 460 25.15 12.21 7.33
N LEU A 461 25.77 11.04 7.20
CA LEU A 461 25.05 9.81 6.81
C LEU A 461 24.13 9.32 7.93
N ALA A 462 24.58 9.40 9.21
CA ALA A 462 23.76 9.10 10.38
C ALA A 462 22.53 10.04 10.45
N TYR A 463 22.72 11.31 10.16
CA TYR A 463 21.62 12.29 10.09
C TYR A 463 20.61 11.94 9.01
N HIS A 464 21.05 11.62 7.78
CA HIS A 464 20.15 11.19 6.71
C HIS A 464 19.48 9.85 7.00
N LEU A 465 20.14 8.93 7.71
CA LEU A 465 19.54 7.66 8.12
C LEU A 465 18.36 7.86 9.08
N LEU A 466 18.46 8.81 10.00
CA LEU A 466 17.43 9.08 11.01
C LEU A 466 16.34 10.01 10.48
N CYS A 467 16.74 11.11 9.89
CA CYS A 467 15.89 12.24 9.56
C CYS A 467 15.53 12.32 8.06
N GLY A 468 16.23 11.60 7.20
CA GLY A 468 15.89 11.46 5.78
C GLY A 468 14.80 10.45 5.53
N ALA A 469 14.22 10.48 4.34
CA ALA A 469 13.21 9.52 3.90
C ALA A 469 13.75 8.08 3.97
N ASN A 470 12.96 7.18 4.56
CA ASN A 470 13.31 5.77 4.67
C ASN A 470 13.04 5.03 3.34
N ILE A 471 13.87 5.28 2.34
CA ILE A 471 13.78 4.67 1.02
C ILE A 471 14.32 3.23 0.99
N PRO A 472 13.88 2.37 0.05
CA PRO A 472 14.29 0.95 -0.03
C PRO A 472 15.81 0.75 -0.12
N THR A 473 16.53 1.64 -0.81
CA THR A 473 17.99 1.56 -0.97
C THR A 473 18.76 1.64 0.34
N THR A 474 18.20 2.20 1.43
CA THR A 474 18.85 2.21 2.75
C THR A 474 19.10 0.80 3.28
N TYR A 475 18.36 -0.21 2.81
CA TYR A 475 18.53 -1.61 3.19
C TYR A 475 19.55 -2.36 2.30
N ARG A 476 20.29 -1.62 1.44
CA ARG A 476 21.48 -2.11 0.72
C ARG A 476 22.79 -1.59 1.34
N LEU A 477 22.75 -0.87 2.45
CA LEU A 477 23.93 -0.43 3.18
C LEU A 477 24.77 -1.58 3.74
N ARG A 478 24.13 -2.72 4.03
CA ARG A 478 24.78 -3.91 4.58
C ARG A 478 23.97 -5.18 4.32
N GLY A 479 24.56 -6.34 4.66
CA GLY A 479 23.87 -7.64 4.58
C GLY A 479 23.99 -8.30 3.20
N PRO A 480 23.17 -9.31 2.91
CA PRO A 480 23.17 -9.99 1.62
C PRO A 480 22.94 -9.02 0.46
N HIS A 481 23.72 -9.18 -0.61
CA HIS A 481 23.66 -8.34 -1.83
C HIS A 481 23.71 -6.83 -1.52
N ALA A 482 24.54 -6.43 -0.55
CA ALA A 482 24.76 -5.02 -0.20
C ALA A 482 25.43 -4.27 -1.36
N ASP A 483 24.99 -3.02 -1.56
CA ASP A 483 25.66 -2.01 -2.38
C ASP A 483 25.73 -0.71 -1.57
N PRO A 484 26.71 -0.61 -0.64
CA PRO A 484 26.78 0.53 0.27
C PRO A 484 27.08 1.85 -0.44
N GLU A 485 27.79 1.82 -1.56
CA GLU A 485 28.15 3.02 -2.29
C GLU A 485 26.94 3.65 -2.96
N MET A 486 26.17 2.85 -3.70
CA MET A 486 24.89 3.29 -4.30
C MET A 486 23.91 3.76 -3.22
N ALA A 487 23.76 3.00 -2.13
CA ALA A 487 22.84 3.33 -1.05
C ALA A 487 23.20 4.66 -0.38
N GLN A 488 24.49 4.92 -0.10
CA GLN A 488 24.95 6.19 0.48
C GLN A 488 24.72 7.36 -0.47
N ARG A 489 25.04 7.19 -1.76
CA ARG A 489 24.78 8.23 -2.78
C ARG A 489 23.30 8.58 -2.86
N MET A 490 22.42 7.57 -2.89
CA MET A 490 20.97 7.78 -2.92
C MET A 490 20.45 8.50 -1.68
N MET A 491 20.89 8.09 -0.49
CA MET A 491 20.48 8.74 0.76
C MET A 491 20.92 10.20 0.81
N LEU A 492 22.15 10.51 0.38
CA LEU A 492 22.73 11.86 0.45
C LEU A 492 22.21 12.80 -0.66
N SER A 493 21.68 12.27 -1.75
CA SER A 493 21.07 13.05 -2.84
C SER A 493 19.69 13.59 -2.48
N LEU A 494 18.99 12.94 -1.55
CA LEU A 494 17.66 13.35 -1.15
C LEU A 494 17.70 14.38 0.00
N PRO A 495 16.93 15.47 -0.09
CA PRO A 495 16.86 16.44 1.00
C PRO A 495 16.18 15.84 2.23
N VAL A 496 16.58 16.32 3.42
CA VAL A 496 15.84 16.06 4.65
C VAL A 496 14.67 17.04 4.72
N ALA A 497 13.45 16.50 4.72
CA ALA A 497 12.24 17.30 4.63
C ALA A 497 11.86 17.99 5.95
N HIS A 498 12.28 17.44 7.11
CA HIS A 498 11.98 18.04 8.41
C HIS A 498 12.82 19.30 8.66
N SER A 499 12.15 20.37 9.02
CA SER A 499 12.81 21.58 9.52
C SER A 499 13.47 21.34 10.90
N PRO A 500 14.48 22.12 11.31
CA PRO A 500 15.08 22.00 12.65
C PRO A 500 14.05 22.12 13.79
N ARG A 501 13.00 22.94 13.62
CA ARG A 501 11.91 23.08 14.60
C ARG A 501 11.06 21.81 14.71
N GLU A 502 10.74 21.19 13.58
CA GLU A 502 10.01 19.91 13.57
C GLU A 502 10.82 18.80 14.20
N LEU A 503 12.11 18.69 13.88
CA LEU A 503 13.00 17.73 14.52
C LEU A 503 13.07 17.93 16.03
N ALA A 504 13.24 19.17 16.50
CA ALA A 504 13.20 19.49 17.92
C ALA A 504 11.87 19.08 18.57
N SER A 505 10.73 19.36 17.90
CA SER A 505 9.40 18.97 18.38
C SER A 505 9.21 17.44 18.41
N ILE A 506 9.77 16.69 17.45
CA ILE A 506 9.74 15.22 17.43
C ILE A 506 10.58 14.67 18.59
N CYS A 507 11.81 15.17 18.77
CA CYS A 507 12.68 14.77 19.87
C CYS A 507 12.04 15.05 21.23
N PHE A 508 11.47 16.23 21.41
CA PHE A 508 10.75 16.61 22.63
C PHE A 508 9.58 15.63 22.89
N SER A 509 8.74 15.38 21.88
CA SER A 509 7.62 14.45 21.99
C SER A 509 8.08 13.03 22.36
N TYR A 510 9.19 12.57 21.78
CA TYR A 510 9.78 11.27 22.11
C TYR A 510 10.23 11.20 23.57
N ILE A 511 10.98 12.22 24.05
CA ILE A 511 11.46 12.28 25.42
C ILE A 511 10.29 12.28 26.41
N PHE A 512 9.30 13.15 26.20
CA PHE A 512 8.12 13.25 27.10
C PHE A 512 7.24 11.99 27.10
N THR A 513 7.18 11.27 25.97
CA THR A 513 6.53 9.95 25.93
C THR A 513 7.31 8.94 26.78
N ARG A 514 8.65 8.93 26.69
CA ARG A 514 9.50 8.03 27.48
C ARG A 514 9.47 8.32 28.97
N LEU A 515 9.26 9.57 29.35
CA LEU A 515 9.09 10.00 30.74
C LEU A 515 7.66 9.76 31.28
N GLY A 516 6.75 9.21 30.46
CA GLY A 516 5.36 8.96 30.86
C GLY A 516 4.49 10.22 30.97
N VAL A 517 4.98 11.37 30.46
CA VAL A 517 4.21 12.63 30.46
C VAL A 517 3.13 12.62 29.37
N PHE A 518 3.43 12.01 28.21
CA PHE A 518 2.44 11.76 27.17
C PHE A 518 1.96 10.31 27.30
N VAL A 519 0.73 10.16 27.75
CA VAL A 519 0.05 8.86 27.93
C VAL A 519 -1.04 8.73 26.87
N GLU A 520 -1.26 7.52 26.41
CA GLU A 520 -2.35 7.20 25.47
C GLU A 520 -3.70 7.42 26.18
N PRO A 521 -4.62 8.20 25.57
CA PRO A 521 -5.94 8.43 26.18
C PRO A 521 -6.69 7.10 26.37
N GLU A 522 -7.41 6.97 27.50
CA GLU A 522 -8.24 5.78 27.78
C GLU A 522 -9.35 5.58 26.74
N GLU A 523 -9.84 6.67 26.13
CA GLU A 523 -10.84 6.63 25.06
C GLU A 523 -10.37 5.85 23.81
N ALA A 524 -9.07 5.76 23.56
CA ALA A 524 -8.51 4.88 22.52
C ALA A 524 -8.79 3.40 22.82
N LYS A 525 -9.09 3.03 24.06
CA LYS A 525 -9.47 1.68 24.50
C LYS A 525 -10.97 1.41 24.36
N VAL A 526 -11.81 2.46 24.37
CA VAL A 526 -13.29 2.36 24.42
C VAL A 526 -13.93 2.21 23.02
N HIS A 527 -13.21 2.53 21.94
CA HIS A 527 -13.72 2.25 20.58
C HIS A 527 -13.72 0.76 20.19
N GLU A 528 -13.61 -0.15 21.17
CA GLU A 528 -13.74 -1.59 20.97
C GLU A 528 -15.16 -2.04 20.63
N GLU A 529 -16.20 -1.25 20.88
CA GLU A 529 -17.61 -1.70 20.85
C GLU A 529 -18.52 -0.99 19.82
N ALA A 530 -18.01 -0.14 18.93
CA ALA A 530 -18.88 0.43 17.90
C ALA A 530 -19.03 -0.55 16.72
N PRO A 531 -20.26 -1.02 16.41
CA PRO A 531 -20.47 -1.93 15.28
C PRO A 531 -20.12 -1.26 13.96
N VAL A 532 -19.49 -2.05 13.08
CA VAL A 532 -19.06 -1.72 11.71
C VAL A 532 -20.23 -1.34 10.80
#